data_ce499a767fbfefd829e242a490674869
#
_entry.id   ce499a767fbfefd829e242a490674869
#
_cell.length_a   1.000
_cell.length_b   1.000
_cell.length_c   1.000
_cell.angle_alpha   90.00
_cell.angle_beta   90.00
_cell.angle_gamma   90.00
#
_symmetry.space_group_name_H-M   'P 1'
#
loop_
_entity.id
_entity.type
_entity.pdbx_description
1 polymer ?
#
loop_
_entity_poly.entity_id
_entity_poly.type
_entity_poly.pdbx_seq_one_letter_code
_entity_poly.pdbx_strand_id
1 'polypeptide(L)'
;MLKKYFIFCIIGFIPLLTQGQSVGLVLSGGGAKGLAHIGVIKALEENRIPIDYIGGTSMGAIIGGCYAMGMSTDEMIEIISSDEFGYWMSGKLEEEYKYYFKAEEPGPDILNIGIDLKDTVPKTRLPLSVIPNHLMDFAFMEIFSRASAAAGYDFDSLFVPFLCNAVDISNSKEVVFRKGDL
;
A
#
# COMPACT_ATOMS: atom_id res chain seq x y z
N MET A 1 40.29 13.83 -44.75
CA MET A 1 39.73 12.64 -44.05
C MET A 1 39.46 12.91 -42.58
N LEU A 2 40.26 13.59 -41.81
CA LEU A 2 40.10 13.85 -40.35
C LEU A 2 38.74 14.51 -39.97
N LYS A 3 38.24 15.48 -40.77
CA LYS A 3 36.99 16.18 -40.52
C LYS A 3 35.74 15.24 -40.51
N LYS A 4 35.74 14.19 -41.32
CA LYS A 4 34.60 13.22 -41.35
C LYS A 4 34.54 12.36 -40.11
N TYR A 5 35.68 11.97 -39.56
CA TYR A 5 35.71 11.19 -38.30
C TYR A 5 35.37 12.03 -37.09
N PHE A 6 35.72 13.32 -37.09
CA PHE A 6 35.36 14.23 -36.00
C PHE A 6 33.85 14.46 -35.90
N ILE A 7 33.17 14.60 -37.04
CA ILE A 7 31.69 14.71 -37.08
C ILE A 7 31.02 13.38 -36.61
N PHE A 8 31.56 12.23 -36.98
CA PHE A 8 31.05 10.94 -36.58
C PHE A 8 31.20 10.71 -35.06
N CYS A 9 32.29 11.14 -34.44
CA CYS A 9 32.48 11.11 -32.99
C CYS A 9 31.51 12.04 -32.26
N ILE A 10 31.20 13.23 -32.78
CA ILE A 10 30.24 14.15 -32.16
C ILE A 10 28.83 13.58 -32.20
N ILE A 11 28.40 12.98 -33.32
CA ILE A 11 27.08 12.35 -33.45
C ILE A 11 26.94 11.11 -32.57
N GLY A 12 28.01 10.35 -32.37
CA GLY A 12 28.04 9.19 -31.48
C GLY A 12 27.95 9.53 -29.98
N PHE A 13 28.31 10.78 -29.61
CA PHE A 13 28.32 11.22 -28.20
C PHE A 13 27.00 11.90 -27.75
N ILE A 14 26.14 12.32 -28.68
CA ILE A 14 24.86 13.00 -28.39
C ILE A 14 23.89 12.12 -27.56
N PRO A 15 23.74 10.81 -27.83
CA PRO A 15 22.83 9.98 -27.01
C PRO A 15 23.30 9.75 -25.57
N LEU A 16 24.56 10.02 -25.23
CA LEU A 16 25.10 9.89 -23.88
C LEU A 16 24.71 11.05 -22.95
N LEU A 17 24.16 12.14 -23.50
CA LEU A 17 23.74 13.32 -22.74
C LEU A 17 22.23 13.42 -22.52
N THR A 18 21.45 12.50 -23.05
CA THR A 18 20.00 12.43 -22.76
C THR A 18 19.80 11.78 -21.41
N GLN A 19 19.80 12.56 -20.35
CA GLN A 19 19.23 12.13 -19.08
C GLN A 19 17.73 12.02 -19.28
N GLY A 20 17.20 10.80 -19.22
CA GLY A 20 15.77 10.58 -19.17
C GLY A 20 15.18 11.31 -17.96
N GLN A 21 13.99 11.89 -18.10
CA GLN A 21 13.25 12.44 -16.96
C GLN A 21 12.78 11.29 -16.11
N SER A 22 13.06 11.35 -14.80
CA SER A 22 12.47 10.41 -13.83
C SER A 22 11.09 10.89 -13.44
N VAL A 23 10.14 9.96 -13.38
CA VAL A 23 8.74 10.23 -13.02
C VAL A 23 8.45 9.66 -11.64
N GLY A 24 8.20 10.55 -10.68
CA GLY A 24 7.71 10.19 -9.35
C GLY A 24 6.19 10.33 -9.28
N LEU A 25 5.50 9.28 -8.88
CA LEU A 25 4.05 9.28 -8.68
C LEU A 25 3.71 9.39 -7.20
N VAL A 26 2.90 10.38 -6.82
CA VAL A 26 2.44 10.56 -5.45
C VAL A 26 0.94 10.31 -5.38
N LEU A 27 0.54 9.33 -4.56
CA LEU A 27 -0.83 8.88 -4.41
C LEU A 27 -1.37 9.28 -3.04
N SER A 28 -2.44 10.07 -3.04
CA SER A 28 -3.06 10.58 -1.81
C SER A 28 -3.97 9.53 -1.16
N GLY A 29 -4.33 9.75 0.11
CA GLY A 29 -5.43 9.05 0.76
C GLY A 29 -6.78 9.43 0.16
N GLY A 30 -7.83 8.70 0.55
CA GLY A 30 -9.20 9.01 0.10
C GLY A 30 -10.20 7.88 0.32
N GLY A 31 -9.84 6.85 1.08
CA GLY A 31 -10.69 5.67 1.27
C GLY A 31 -11.09 5.07 -0.09
N ALA A 32 -12.34 4.72 -0.28
CA ALA A 32 -12.84 4.13 -1.52
C ALA A 32 -12.56 4.97 -2.79
N LYS A 33 -12.50 6.30 -2.67
CA LYS A 33 -12.15 7.17 -3.81
C LYS A 33 -10.70 6.98 -4.27
N GLY A 34 -9.81 6.53 -3.38
CA GLY A 34 -8.42 6.24 -3.72
C GLY A 34 -8.25 5.07 -4.69
N LEU A 35 -9.26 4.22 -4.85
CA LEU A 35 -9.24 3.15 -5.87
C LEU A 35 -9.10 3.71 -7.29
N ALA A 36 -9.48 4.98 -7.52
CA ALA A 36 -9.27 5.67 -8.79
C ALA A 36 -7.78 5.79 -9.19
N HIS A 37 -6.86 5.65 -8.23
CA HIS A 37 -5.41 5.64 -8.51
C HIS A 37 -5.01 4.52 -9.46
N ILE A 38 -5.70 3.36 -9.43
CA ILE A 38 -5.44 2.26 -10.36
C ILE A 38 -5.66 2.72 -11.81
N GLY A 39 -6.74 3.48 -12.06
CA GLY A 39 -7.02 4.05 -13.38
C GLY A 39 -5.94 5.04 -13.84
N VAL A 40 -5.38 5.82 -12.91
CA VAL A 40 -4.27 6.73 -13.20
C VAL A 40 -3.01 5.95 -13.58
N ILE A 41 -2.65 4.93 -12.81
CA ILE A 41 -1.49 4.07 -13.10
C ILE A 41 -1.68 3.41 -14.47
N LYS A 42 -2.85 2.83 -14.73
CA LYS A 42 -3.18 2.19 -16.02
C LYS A 42 -3.05 3.17 -17.18
N ALA A 43 -3.53 4.41 -17.03
CA ALA A 43 -3.38 5.43 -18.06
C ALA A 43 -1.90 5.81 -18.31
N LEU A 44 -1.07 5.85 -17.28
CA LEU A 44 0.37 6.09 -17.42
C LEU A 44 1.05 4.95 -18.20
N GLU A 45 0.73 3.69 -17.86
CA GLU A 45 1.26 2.50 -18.56
C GLU A 45 0.84 2.48 -20.04
N GLU A 46 -0.46 2.71 -20.32
CA GLU A 46 -0.98 2.74 -21.70
C GLU A 46 -0.28 3.82 -22.55
N ASN A 47 0.09 4.93 -21.94
CA ASN A 47 0.83 6.01 -22.59
C ASN A 47 2.35 5.82 -22.52
N ARG A 48 2.85 4.67 -22.02
CA ARG A 48 4.28 4.34 -21.89
C ARG A 48 5.06 5.38 -21.09
N ILE A 49 4.42 5.96 -20.09
CA ILE A 49 5.08 6.86 -19.13
C ILE A 49 5.64 5.98 -18.01
N PRO A 50 6.98 5.88 -17.87
CA PRO A 50 7.57 5.07 -16.82
C PRO A 50 7.29 5.69 -15.45
N ILE A 51 7.12 4.84 -14.43
CA ILE A 51 7.00 5.27 -13.04
C ILE A 51 8.27 4.79 -12.33
N ASP A 52 9.15 5.74 -12.01
CA ASP A 52 10.47 5.45 -11.44
C ASP A 52 10.45 5.43 -9.90
N TYR A 53 9.44 6.04 -9.29
CA TYR A 53 9.29 6.12 -7.84
C TYR A 53 7.82 6.33 -7.45
N ILE A 54 7.38 5.71 -6.36
CA ILE A 54 6.02 5.89 -5.84
C ILE A 54 6.06 6.31 -4.37
N GLY A 55 5.27 7.34 -4.05
CA GLY A 55 4.96 7.72 -2.67
C GLY A 55 3.47 7.61 -2.41
N GLY A 56 3.07 7.02 -1.28
CA GLY A 56 1.66 6.81 -0.99
C GLY A 56 1.24 7.12 0.44
N THR A 57 -0.03 7.55 0.59
CA THR A 57 -0.68 7.76 1.89
C THR A 57 -2.02 7.03 1.90
N SER A 58 -2.33 6.27 2.97
CA SER A 58 -3.61 5.56 3.14
C SER A 58 -3.90 4.66 1.92
N MET A 59 -5.05 4.79 1.27
CA MET A 59 -5.38 4.02 0.06
C MET A 59 -4.33 4.18 -1.05
N GLY A 60 -3.72 5.37 -1.17
CA GLY A 60 -2.62 5.60 -2.09
C GLY A 60 -1.36 4.81 -1.74
N ALA A 61 -1.12 4.52 -0.45
CA ALA A 61 -0.04 3.64 -0.02
C ALA A 61 -0.33 2.17 -0.38
N ILE A 62 -1.58 1.72 -0.21
CA ILE A 62 -2.00 0.36 -0.56
C ILE A 62 -1.83 0.13 -2.07
N ILE A 63 -2.44 0.98 -2.89
CA ILE A 63 -2.37 0.86 -4.35
C ILE A 63 -0.93 1.04 -4.85
N GLY A 64 -0.20 2.03 -4.31
CA GLY A 64 1.21 2.28 -4.64
C GLY A 64 2.11 1.11 -4.26
N GLY A 65 1.88 0.50 -3.10
CA GLY A 65 2.59 -0.69 -2.63
C GLY A 65 2.33 -1.91 -3.51
N CYS A 66 1.06 -2.14 -3.89
CA CYS A 66 0.69 -3.20 -4.84
C CYS A 66 1.44 -3.03 -6.17
N TYR A 67 1.46 -1.83 -6.72
CA TYR A 67 2.20 -1.56 -7.96
C TYR A 67 3.72 -1.69 -7.77
N ALA A 68 4.23 -1.17 -6.66
CA ALA A 68 5.66 -1.21 -6.35
C ALA A 68 6.21 -2.63 -6.22
N MET A 69 5.40 -3.59 -5.78
CA MET A 69 5.81 -5.00 -5.74
C MET A 69 5.68 -5.74 -7.08
N GLY A 70 5.17 -5.07 -8.13
CA GLY A 70 5.04 -5.62 -9.47
C GLY A 70 3.66 -6.19 -9.81
N MET A 71 2.63 -5.89 -9.01
CA MET A 71 1.25 -6.27 -9.33
C MET A 71 0.72 -5.42 -10.49
N SER A 72 0.13 -6.05 -11.47
CA SER A 72 -0.48 -5.36 -12.60
C SER A 72 -1.77 -4.62 -12.21
N THR A 73 -2.14 -3.61 -12.99
CA THR A 73 -3.39 -2.88 -12.77
C THR A 73 -4.62 -3.76 -12.94
N ASP A 74 -4.57 -4.78 -13.79
CA ASP A 74 -5.69 -5.71 -13.98
C ASP A 74 -5.84 -6.65 -12.77
N GLU A 75 -4.75 -7.16 -12.19
CA GLU A 75 -4.78 -7.93 -10.93
C GLU A 75 -5.32 -7.10 -9.77
N MET A 76 -4.94 -5.82 -9.68
CA MET A 76 -5.51 -4.92 -8.66
C MET A 76 -7.02 -4.76 -8.82
N ILE A 77 -7.51 -4.61 -10.07
CA ILE A 77 -8.94 -4.49 -10.35
C ILE A 77 -9.67 -5.78 -9.96
N GLU A 78 -9.09 -6.94 -10.23
CA GLU A 78 -9.65 -8.23 -9.84
C GLU A 78 -9.82 -8.32 -8.32
N ILE A 79 -8.77 -7.99 -7.55
CA ILE A 79 -8.81 -7.99 -6.09
C ILE A 79 -9.91 -7.06 -5.56
N ILE A 80 -9.94 -5.79 -5.99
CA ILE A 80 -10.92 -4.83 -5.45
C ILE A 80 -12.36 -5.11 -5.89
N SER A 81 -12.55 -5.93 -6.92
CA SER A 81 -13.86 -6.36 -7.41
C SER A 81 -14.33 -7.66 -6.78
N SER A 82 -13.50 -8.28 -5.96
CA SER A 82 -13.83 -9.54 -5.29
C SER A 82 -14.71 -9.33 -4.05
N ASP A 83 -15.45 -10.36 -3.68
CA ASP A 83 -16.25 -10.36 -2.46
C ASP A 83 -15.36 -10.32 -1.21
N GLU A 84 -14.19 -10.96 -1.27
CA GLU A 84 -13.18 -10.97 -0.21
C GLU A 84 -12.74 -9.55 0.16
N PHE A 85 -12.50 -8.69 -0.83
CA PHE A 85 -12.16 -7.29 -0.56
C PHE A 85 -13.28 -6.59 0.22
N GLY A 86 -14.55 -6.89 -0.09
CA GLY A 86 -15.70 -6.40 0.66
C GLY A 86 -15.69 -6.85 2.13
N TYR A 87 -15.31 -8.10 2.39
CA TYR A 87 -15.15 -8.64 3.75
C TYR A 87 -13.99 -7.97 4.49
N TRP A 88 -12.83 -7.78 3.84
CA TRP A 88 -11.69 -7.10 4.44
C TRP A 88 -12.04 -5.68 4.86
N MET A 89 -12.72 -4.94 3.98
CA MET A 89 -13.12 -3.55 4.24
C MET A 89 -14.21 -3.40 5.29
N SER A 90 -15.10 -4.37 5.41
CA SER A 90 -16.22 -4.34 6.37
C SER A 90 -15.89 -4.99 7.71
N GLY A 91 -14.82 -5.77 7.80
CA GLY A 91 -14.48 -6.59 8.96
C GLY A 91 -15.48 -7.73 9.22
N LYS A 92 -16.34 -8.04 8.26
CA LYS A 92 -17.30 -9.13 8.37
C LYS A 92 -16.64 -10.45 7.98
N LEU A 93 -16.84 -11.46 8.78
CA LEU A 93 -16.49 -12.83 8.45
C LEU A 93 -17.60 -13.46 7.62
N GLU A 94 -17.21 -14.25 6.63
CA GLU A 94 -18.15 -15.13 5.94
C GLU A 94 -18.81 -16.08 6.95
N GLU A 95 -20.07 -16.42 6.69
CA GLU A 95 -20.83 -17.33 7.57
C GLU A 95 -20.13 -18.67 7.79
N GLU A 96 -19.43 -19.17 6.76
CA GLU A 96 -18.68 -20.42 6.77
C GLU A 96 -17.56 -20.46 7.82
N TYR A 97 -16.91 -19.30 8.09
CA TYR A 97 -15.82 -19.17 9.06
C TYR A 97 -16.27 -18.74 10.45
N LYS A 98 -17.56 -18.59 10.68
CA LYS A 98 -18.09 -18.25 11.99
C LYS A 98 -18.13 -19.48 12.90
N TYR A 99 -17.34 -19.43 13.98
CA TYR A 99 -17.41 -20.45 15.04
C TYR A 99 -18.62 -20.17 15.94
N TYR A 100 -19.77 -20.80 15.65
CA TYR A 100 -21.01 -20.62 16.39
C TYR A 100 -20.92 -20.91 17.90
N PHE A 101 -19.95 -21.72 18.33
CA PHE A 101 -19.75 -22.05 19.74
C PHE A 101 -19.06 -20.95 20.56
N LYS A 102 -18.50 -19.92 19.92
CA LYS A 102 -17.84 -18.78 20.56
C LYS A 102 -18.42 -17.43 20.16
N ALA A 103 -19.45 -17.40 19.33
CA ALA A 103 -20.12 -16.16 19.01
C ALA A 103 -20.82 -15.67 20.30
N GLU A 104 -20.33 -14.58 20.87
CA GLU A 104 -21.12 -13.83 21.84
C GLU A 104 -22.38 -13.37 21.11
N GLU A 105 -23.54 -13.63 21.71
CA GLU A 105 -24.79 -13.11 21.15
C GLU A 105 -24.65 -11.60 20.99
N PRO A 106 -24.97 -11.03 19.81
CA PRO A 106 -24.88 -9.61 19.61
C PRO A 106 -25.82 -8.92 20.60
N GLY A 107 -25.24 -8.40 21.68
CA GLY A 107 -25.97 -7.55 22.61
C GLY A 107 -26.36 -6.23 21.94
N PRO A 108 -27.32 -5.49 22.47
CA PRO A 108 -27.70 -4.17 21.97
C PRO A 108 -26.60 -3.10 22.23
N ASP A 109 -25.40 -3.53 22.59
CA ASP A 109 -24.33 -2.66 23.04
C ASP A 109 -23.72 -1.91 21.84
N ILE A 110 -23.92 -0.61 21.84
CA ILE A 110 -23.29 0.31 20.86
C ILE A 110 -21.80 0.52 21.16
N LEU A 111 -21.38 0.29 22.41
CA LEU A 111 -20.01 0.50 22.85
C LEU A 111 -19.65 -0.47 23.98
N ASN A 112 -18.67 -1.32 23.77
CA ASN A 112 -18.07 -2.17 24.80
C ASN A 112 -16.81 -1.51 25.38
N ILE A 113 -16.85 -1.13 26.66
CA ILE A 113 -15.72 -0.57 27.39
C ILE A 113 -15.13 -1.67 28.28
N GLY A 114 -13.99 -2.22 27.91
CA GLY A 114 -13.26 -3.18 28.74
C GLY A 114 -12.53 -2.45 29.87
N ILE A 115 -12.75 -2.88 31.11
CA ILE A 115 -12.01 -2.41 32.29
C ILE A 115 -11.11 -3.56 32.76
N ASP A 116 -9.80 -3.37 32.67
CA ASP A 116 -8.84 -4.34 33.19
C ASP A 116 -8.54 -3.98 34.66
N LEU A 117 -8.97 -4.86 35.56
CA LEU A 117 -8.83 -4.70 37.01
C LEU A 117 -7.56 -5.38 37.58
N LYS A 118 -6.70 -5.93 36.74
CA LYS A 118 -5.49 -6.62 37.19
C LYS A 118 -4.37 -5.71 37.66
N ASP A 119 -4.39 -4.46 37.24
CA ASP A 119 -3.43 -3.45 37.65
C ASP A 119 -3.98 -2.58 38.79
N THR A 120 -3.07 -2.01 39.60
CA THR A 120 -3.38 -1.12 40.73
C THR A 120 -4.14 0.15 40.29
N VAL A 121 -4.10 0.48 39.01
CA VAL A 121 -4.87 1.56 38.39
C VAL A 121 -5.74 0.93 37.28
N PRO A 122 -7.07 1.04 37.34
CA PRO A 122 -7.93 0.54 36.28
C PRO A 122 -7.61 1.19 34.94
N LYS A 123 -7.22 0.41 33.95
CA LYS A 123 -7.01 0.88 32.57
C LYS A 123 -8.30 0.67 31.79
N THR A 124 -8.88 1.76 31.35
CA THR A 124 -10.03 1.72 30.44
C THR A 124 -9.53 1.49 29.03
N ARG A 125 -9.92 0.40 28.39
CA ARG A 125 -9.66 0.15 26.98
C ARG A 125 -10.85 0.66 26.18
N LEU A 126 -10.67 1.81 25.55
CA LEU A 126 -11.62 2.29 24.53
C LEU A 126 -11.37 1.51 23.23
N PRO A 127 -12.40 1.08 22.51
CA PRO A 127 -12.21 0.52 21.18
C PRO A 127 -11.64 1.61 20.28
N LEU A 128 -10.40 1.42 19.80
CA LEU A 128 -9.73 2.36 18.90
C LEU A 128 -10.20 2.20 17.45
N SER A 129 -10.92 1.13 17.15
CA SER A 129 -11.40 0.80 15.82
C SER A 129 -12.85 0.29 15.92
N VAL A 130 -13.72 0.84 15.08
CA VAL A 130 -15.12 0.41 14.96
C VAL A 130 -15.22 -0.88 14.12
N ILE A 131 -14.25 -1.09 13.22
CA ILE A 131 -14.16 -2.25 12.34
C ILE A 131 -12.94 -3.06 12.78
N PRO A 132 -13.08 -4.37 13.05
CA PRO A 132 -11.93 -5.23 13.31
C PRO A 132 -10.97 -5.24 12.12
N ASN A 133 -9.70 -4.96 12.34
CA ASN A 133 -8.68 -4.88 11.28
C ASN A 133 -8.01 -6.22 10.95
N HIS A 134 -8.23 -7.27 11.74
CA HIS A 134 -7.52 -8.53 11.60
C HIS A 134 -7.65 -9.17 10.20
N LEU A 135 -8.81 -9.04 9.54
CA LEU A 135 -8.99 -9.55 8.17
C LEU A 135 -8.12 -8.79 7.17
N MET A 136 -8.06 -7.47 7.33
CA MET A 136 -7.20 -6.62 6.50
C MET A 136 -5.72 -6.90 6.75
N ASP A 137 -5.33 -7.10 8.02
CA ASP A 137 -3.95 -7.42 8.39
C ASP A 137 -3.51 -8.75 7.76
N PHE A 138 -4.39 -9.79 7.79
CA PHE A 138 -4.12 -11.06 7.12
C PHE A 138 -4.03 -10.92 5.61
N ALA A 139 -4.95 -10.17 5.00
CA ALA A 139 -4.93 -9.93 3.55
C ALA A 139 -3.63 -9.22 3.11
N PHE A 140 -3.21 -8.21 3.85
CA PHE A 140 -1.95 -7.53 3.57
C PHE A 140 -0.74 -8.44 3.75
N MET A 141 -0.71 -9.23 4.81
CA MET A 141 0.35 -10.21 5.00
C MET A 141 0.42 -11.20 3.82
N GLU A 142 -0.71 -11.68 3.32
CA GLU A 142 -0.77 -12.59 2.18
C GLU A 142 -0.27 -11.91 0.89
N ILE A 143 -0.73 -10.69 0.63
CA ILE A 143 -0.41 -9.94 -0.58
C ILE A 143 1.07 -9.51 -0.59
N PHE A 144 1.57 -8.93 0.51
CA PHE A 144 2.84 -8.22 0.52
C PHE A 144 4.05 -9.03 1.01
N SER A 145 3.85 -10.10 1.82
CA SER A 145 4.96 -10.79 2.51
C SER A 145 6.04 -11.32 1.57
N ARG A 146 5.65 -11.90 0.43
CA ARG A 146 6.60 -12.44 -0.55
C ARG A 146 7.46 -11.36 -1.18
N ALA A 147 6.85 -10.22 -1.52
CA ALA A 147 7.55 -9.09 -2.12
C ALA A 147 8.48 -8.42 -1.11
N SER A 148 8.01 -8.24 0.13
CA SER A 148 8.83 -7.71 1.24
C SER A 148 10.07 -8.57 1.48
N ALA A 149 9.91 -9.89 1.55
CA ALA A 149 11.01 -10.82 1.74
C ALA A 149 11.99 -10.81 0.55
N ALA A 150 11.48 -10.80 -0.69
CA ALA A 150 12.30 -10.75 -1.90
C ALA A 150 13.12 -9.45 -2.00
N ALA A 151 12.54 -8.32 -1.57
CA ALA A 151 13.21 -7.02 -1.51
C ALA A 151 14.16 -6.87 -0.30
N GLY A 152 14.27 -7.90 0.56
CA GLY A 152 15.08 -7.82 1.78
C GLY A 152 14.58 -6.77 2.77
N TYR A 153 13.27 -6.52 2.79
CA TYR A 153 12.61 -5.50 3.62
C TYR A 153 13.07 -4.07 3.35
N ASP A 154 13.61 -3.79 2.15
CA ASP A 154 14.01 -2.46 1.69
C ASP A 154 13.12 -2.05 0.53
N PHE A 155 12.30 -1.01 0.72
CA PHE A 155 11.31 -0.59 -0.26
C PHE A 155 11.94 0.04 -1.51
N ASP A 156 13.19 0.50 -1.42
CA ASP A 156 13.95 0.95 -2.59
C ASP A 156 14.40 -0.22 -3.48
N SER A 157 14.30 -1.48 -2.99
CA SER A 157 14.61 -2.72 -3.72
C SER A 157 13.38 -3.41 -4.31
N LEU A 158 12.19 -2.83 -4.22
CA LEU A 158 10.98 -3.30 -4.89
C LEU A 158 11.07 -3.10 -6.40
N PHE A 159 10.12 -3.67 -7.14
CA PHE A 159 10.05 -3.51 -8.60
C PHE A 159 9.99 -2.03 -9.01
N VAL A 160 9.24 -1.21 -8.28
CA VAL A 160 9.35 0.26 -8.32
C VAL A 160 9.70 0.73 -6.91
N PRO A 161 10.75 1.53 -6.72
CA PRO A 161 11.07 2.12 -5.41
C PRO A 161 9.88 2.82 -4.78
N PHE A 162 9.67 2.59 -3.47
CA PHE A 162 8.45 2.99 -2.81
C PHE A 162 8.70 3.65 -1.44
N LEU A 163 7.81 4.53 -1.05
CA LEU A 163 7.68 4.99 0.32
C LEU A 163 6.20 5.17 0.70
N CYS A 164 5.91 5.03 1.97
CA CYS A 164 4.62 5.45 2.51
C CYS A 164 4.81 6.24 3.80
N ASN A 165 3.77 6.98 4.18
CA ASN A 165 3.78 7.75 5.41
C ASN A 165 2.58 7.39 6.30
N ALA A 166 2.78 7.55 7.59
CA ALA A 166 1.77 7.47 8.62
C ALA A 166 1.98 8.59 9.65
N VAL A 167 1.04 8.70 10.59
CA VAL A 167 1.14 9.64 11.70
C VAL A 167 1.28 8.86 13.01
N ASP A 168 2.35 9.11 13.74
CA ASP A 168 2.47 8.71 15.14
C ASP A 168 1.53 9.57 15.98
N ILE A 169 0.40 9.01 16.34
CA ILE A 169 -0.63 9.73 17.12
C ILE A 169 -0.19 10.08 18.55
N SER A 170 0.76 9.34 19.11
CA SER A 170 1.28 9.60 20.46
C SER A 170 2.13 10.86 20.49
N ASN A 171 2.90 11.09 19.44
CA ASN A 171 3.83 12.23 19.34
C ASN A 171 3.38 13.29 18.34
N SER A 172 2.25 13.09 17.64
CA SER A 172 1.74 13.96 16.57
C SER A 172 2.79 14.24 15.49
N LYS A 173 3.53 13.21 15.07
CA LYS A 173 4.63 13.34 14.10
C LYS A 173 4.37 12.45 12.89
N GLU A 174 4.75 12.97 11.74
CA GLU A 174 4.82 12.17 10.52
C GLU A 174 5.97 11.14 10.62
N VAL A 175 5.69 9.94 10.19
CA VAL A 175 6.67 8.86 10.06
C VAL A 175 6.66 8.38 8.63
N VAL A 176 7.82 8.39 7.98
CA VAL A 176 7.99 7.89 6.61
C VAL A 176 8.64 6.51 6.67
N PHE A 177 7.99 5.55 6.05
CA PHE A 177 8.48 4.19 5.93
C PHE A 177 9.14 3.98 4.57
N ARG A 178 10.36 3.44 4.60
CA ARG A 178 11.14 3.02 3.44
C ARG A 178 11.69 1.60 3.61
N LYS A 179 11.46 1.00 4.76
CA LYS A 179 11.96 -0.32 5.16
C LYS A 179 10.99 -0.97 6.13
N GLY A 180 11.02 -2.29 6.18
CA GLY A 180 10.18 -3.12 7.02
C GLY A 180 9.25 -4.01 6.21
N ASP A 181 8.23 -4.54 6.86
CA ASP A 181 7.15 -5.22 6.15
C ASP A 181 6.27 -4.17 5.45
N LEU A 182 5.90 -4.47 4.21
CA LEU A 182 4.97 -3.64 3.42
C LEU A 182 3.57 -3.73 4.00
#